data_38fd94475351646c139a6526f1d42618
#
_entry.id   38fd94475351646c139a6526f1d42618
#
_cell.length_a   1.000
_cell.length_b   1.000
_cell.length_c   1.000
_cell.angle_alpha   90.00
_cell.angle_beta   90.00
_cell.angle_gamma   90.00
#
_symmetry.space_group_name_H-M   'P 1'
#
loop_
_entity.id
_entity.type
_entity.pdbx_description
1 polymer ?
#
loop_
_entity_poly.entity_id
_entity_poly.type
_entity_poly.pdbx_seq_one_letter_code
_entity_poly.pdbx_strand_id
1 'polypeptide(L)'
;ETISEQAQSRLYALYDDHGKPMPLVAKYFRHQGRAALEAKKLTMLAHEGLITLPTVYGLVLSQQPPAHEMLLLARLNGVSAEAPARTAARWEQLCEQIVEGLLAWHRIDSHGLVGSVDSVQENRWPAWYRQRVEVLWSTLGYLSPPGFTHADRQILFRSREQLAQLFAGFDDPCVLMHGNLRLASMLKDPHSDQLVAMTQPGTILWAPREYELMRLAE
;
A
#
# COMPACT_ATOMS: atom_id res chain seq x y z
N GLU A 1 -17.26 2.54 -16.57
CA GLU A 1 -16.80 1.16 -16.80
C GLU A 1 -15.90 0.73 -15.65
N THR A 2 -16.03 -0.51 -15.16
CA THR A 2 -15.19 -1.04 -14.09
C THR A 2 -13.84 -1.46 -14.67
N ILE A 3 -12.76 -0.86 -14.16
CA ILE A 3 -11.37 -1.23 -14.50
C ILE A 3 -10.91 -2.40 -13.64
N SER A 4 -11.14 -2.33 -12.31
CA SER A 4 -10.76 -3.38 -11.37
C SER A 4 -11.69 -3.42 -10.16
N GLU A 5 -11.83 -4.58 -9.58
CA GLU A 5 -12.53 -4.80 -8.31
C GLU A 5 -11.62 -5.53 -7.33
N GLN A 6 -11.57 -5.01 -6.13
CA GLN A 6 -10.82 -5.57 -5.00
C GLN A 6 -11.75 -5.72 -3.80
N ALA A 7 -11.33 -6.47 -2.79
CA ALA A 7 -12.14 -6.73 -1.59
C ALA A 7 -12.67 -5.43 -0.92
N GLN A 8 -11.90 -4.35 -0.95
CA GLN A 8 -12.23 -3.10 -0.24
C GLN A 8 -12.56 -1.91 -1.16
N SER A 9 -12.31 -2.01 -2.46
CA SER A 9 -12.52 -0.89 -3.39
C SER A 9 -12.81 -1.36 -4.82
N ARG A 10 -13.42 -0.46 -5.61
CA ARG A 10 -13.62 -0.60 -7.05
C ARG A 10 -13.05 0.61 -7.77
N LEU A 11 -12.43 0.39 -8.91
CA LEU A 11 -11.89 1.42 -9.78
C LEU A 11 -12.72 1.52 -11.05
N TYR A 12 -13.17 2.73 -11.36
CA TYR A 12 -14.00 3.03 -12.52
C TYR A 12 -13.29 3.96 -13.50
N ALA A 13 -13.30 3.63 -14.79
CA ALA A 13 -12.99 4.59 -15.83
C ALA A 13 -14.14 5.59 -15.96
N LEU A 14 -13.79 6.86 -16.13
CA LEU A 14 -14.73 7.94 -16.38
C LEU A 14 -14.75 8.30 -17.87
N TYR A 15 -15.92 8.69 -18.34
CA TYR A 15 -16.16 9.11 -19.71
C TYR A 15 -16.93 10.43 -19.69
N ASP A 16 -16.71 11.26 -20.68
CA ASP A 16 -17.50 12.47 -20.89
C ASP A 16 -18.90 12.15 -21.49
N ASP A 17 -19.71 13.18 -21.65
CA ASP A 17 -21.09 13.05 -22.20
C ASP A 17 -21.15 12.52 -23.66
N HIS A 18 -20.01 12.51 -24.33
CA HIS A 18 -19.84 11.98 -25.69
C HIS A 18 -19.25 10.57 -25.71
N GLY A 19 -19.05 9.95 -24.54
CA GLY A 19 -18.45 8.62 -24.41
C GLY A 19 -16.94 8.59 -24.61
N LYS A 20 -16.26 9.73 -24.60
CA LYS A 20 -14.80 9.79 -24.72
C LYS A 20 -14.15 9.54 -23.37
N PRO A 21 -13.11 8.69 -23.29
CA PRO A 21 -12.42 8.44 -22.04
C PRO A 21 -11.82 9.72 -21.44
N MET A 22 -12.09 9.97 -20.18
CA MET A 22 -11.46 11.05 -19.41
C MET A 22 -10.08 10.63 -18.89
N PRO A 23 -9.16 11.57 -18.69
CA PRO A 23 -7.85 11.30 -18.07
C PRO A 23 -7.99 11.09 -16.53
N LEU A 24 -9.14 10.64 -16.08
CA LEU A 24 -9.52 10.46 -14.68
C LEU A 24 -10.09 9.08 -14.44
N VAL A 25 -9.92 8.61 -13.22
CA VAL A 25 -10.57 7.42 -12.68
C VAL A 25 -11.21 7.75 -11.34
N ALA A 26 -12.31 7.05 -11.03
CA ALA A 26 -12.95 7.13 -9.72
C ALA A 26 -12.68 5.84 -8.94
N LYS A 27 -12.06 5.94 -7.79
CA LYS A 27 -11.85 4.83 -6.85
C LYS A 27 -12.88 4.90 -5.75
N TYR A 28 -13.82 3.98 -5.77
CA TYR A 28 -14.86 3.82 -4.75
C TYR A 28 -14.36 2.93 -3.61
N PHE A 29 -14.65 3.32 -2.37
CA PHE A 29 -14.28 2.55 -1.17
C PHE A 29 -15.53 2.05 -0.46
N ARG A 30 -15.47 0.79 0.00
CA ARG A 30 -16.57 0.15 0.74
C ARG A 30 -16.63 0.58 2.21
N HIS A 31 -15.55 1.16 2.74
CA HIS A 31 -15.44 1.57 4.14
C HIS A 31 -15.08 3.04 4.25
N GLN A 32 -15.71 3.72 5.20
CA GLN A 32 -15.43 5.14 5.50
C GLN A 32 -14.00 5.36 5.99
N GLY A 33 -13.47 6.55 5.74
CA GLY A 33 -12.12 6.97 6.13
C GLY A 33 -11.00 6.46 5.20
N ARG A 34 -11.28 5.44 4.38
CA ARG A 34 -10.25 4.83 3.52
C ARG A 34 -9.80 5.72 2.38
N ALA A 35 -10.72 6.46 1.78
CA ALA A 35 -10.40 7.39 0.71
C ALA A 35 -9.48 8.52 1.21
N ALA A 36 -9.80 9.11 2.35
CA ALA A 36 -8.98 10.17 2.95
C ALA A 36 -7.57 9.68 3.32
N LEU A 37 -7.45 8.46 3.87
CA LEU A 37 -6.17 7.86 4.22
C LEU A 37 -5.32 7.62 2.97
N GLU A 38 -5.91 7.07 1.91
CA GLU A 38 -5.20 6.83 0.65
C GLU A 38 -4.78 8.16 -0.01
N ALA A 39 -5.66 9.16 -0.02
CA ALA A 39 -5.35 10.49 -0.54
C ALA A 39 -4.16 11.11 0.19
N LYS A 40 -4.19 11.11 1.53
CA LYS A 40 -3.10 11.62 2.36
C LYS A 40 -1.78 10.92 2.02
N LYS A 41 -1.81 9.59 1.94
CA LYS A 41 -0.61 8.80 1.66
C LYS A 41 -0.04 9.06 0.26
N LEU A 42 -0.91 9.07 -0.76
CA LEU A 42 -0.50 9.38 -2.14
C LEU A 42 0.17 10.76 -2.23
N THR A 43 -0.41 11.77 -1.58
CA THR A 43 0.14 13.13 -1.57
C THR A 43 1.52 13.18 -0.89
N MET A 44 1.69 12.50 0.24
CA MET A 44 2.97 12.46 0.95
C MET A 44 4.05 11.74 0.12
N LEU A 45 3.75 10.57 -0.42
CA LEU A 45 4.70 9.81 -1.23
C LEU A 45 5.07 10.54 -2.52
N ALA A 46 4.12 11.24 -3.16
CA ALA A 46 4.37 12.00 -4.37
C ALA A 46 5.28 13.22 -4.14
N HIS A 47 5.22 13.82 -2.95
CA HIS A 47 6.08 14.95 -2.59
C HIS A 47 7.55 14.53 -2.41
N GLU A 48 7.77 13.34 -1.87
CA GLU A 48 9.09 12.88 -1.40
C GLU A 48 9.74 11.85 -2.36
N GLY A 49 9.03 11.39 -3.40
CA GLY A 49 9.46 10.25 -4.20
C GLY A 49 9.87 10.60 -5.63
N LEU A 50 10.59 9.66 -6.25
CA LEU A 50 10.97 9.68 -7.67
C LEU A 50 9.97 8.91 -8.54
N ILE A 51 9.17 8.01 -7.94
CA ILE A 51 8.18 7.20 -8.66
C ILE A 51 6.90 8.00 -8.84
N THR A 52 6.35 8.00 -10.04
CA THR A 52 5.03 8.56 -10.32
C THR A 52 3.95 7.83 -9.54
N LEU A 53 3.06 8.61 -8.94
CA LEU A 53 1.86 8.13 -8.24
C LEU A 53 0.61 8.79 -8.86
N PRO A 54 -0.59 8.18 -8.73
CA PRO A 54 -1.81 8.82 -9.18
C PRO A 54 -2.02 10.15 -8.46
N THR A 55 -2.12 11.25 -9.22
CA THR A 55 -2.48 12.55 -8.68
C THR A 55 -3.89 12.51 -8.11
N VAL A 56 -4.07 13.00 -6.89
CA VAL A 56 -5.38 13.13 -6.25
C VAL A 56 -6.00 14.46 -6.67
N TYR A 57 -7.11 14.41 -7.40
CA TYR A 57 -7.85 15.60 -7.82
C TYR A 57 -8.98 15.97 -6.87
N GLY A 58 -9.54 15.00 -6.16
CA GLY A 58 -10.62 15.28 -5.23
C GLY A 58 -11.03 14.06 -4.40
N LEU A 59 -11.69 14.38 -3.29
CA LEU A 59 -12.34 13.44 -2.39
C LEU A 59 -13.83 13.73 -2.40
N VAL A 60 -14.63 12.72 -2.75
CA VAL A 60 -16.09 12.80 -2.73
C VAL A 60 -16.60 11.99 -1.54
N LEU A 61 -17.31 12.67 -0.64
CA LEU A 61 -17.93 12.09 0.54
C LEU A 61 -19.44 12.16 0.39
N SER A 62 -20.12 11.04 0.35
CA SER A 62 -21.57 11.00 0.44
C SER A 62 -21.98 10.70 1.88
N GLN A 63 -22.81 11.57 2.44
CA GLN A 63 -23.39 11.39 3.78
C GLN A 63 -24.72 10.65 3.74
N GLN A 64 -25.30 10.43 2.55
CA GLN A 64 -26.54 9.68 2.41
C GLN A 64 -26.25 8.17 2.51
N PRO A 65 -27.07 7.41 3.25
CA PRO A 65 -26.95 5.95 3.30
C PRO A 65 -27.22 5.27 1.94
N PRO A 66 -26.42 4.28 1.54
CA PRO A 66 -25.17 3.90 2.18
C PRO A 66 -24.09 4.96 1.93
N ALA A 67 -23.40 5.37 3.00
CA ALA A 67 -22.32 6.36 2.89
C ALA A 67 -21.20 5.86 1.98
N HIS A 68 -20.80 6.66 1.03
CA HIS A 68 -19.82 6.32 0.01
C HIS A 68 -18.64 7.27 0.07
N GLU A 69 -17.47 6.75 -0.17
CA GLU A 69 -16.25 7.56 -0.36
C GLU A 69 -15.64 7.22 -1.71
N MET A 70 -15.27 8.25 -2.45
CA MET A 70 -14.55 8.10 -3.71
C MET A 70 -13.38 9.05 -3.78
N LEU A 71 -12.29 8.59 -4.39
CA LEU A 71 -11.19 9.43 -4.85
C LEU A 71 -11.29 9.62 -6.36
N LEU A 72 -11.15 10.87 -6.80
CA LEU A 72 -10.87 11.19 -8.19
C LEU A 72 -9.35 11.25 -8.37
N LEU A 73 -8.83 10.37 -9.21
CA LEU A 73 -7.40 10.19 -9.43
C LEU A 73 -7.05 10.38 -10.89
N ALA A 74 -5.80 10.77 -11.17
CA ALA A 74 -5.26 10.72 -12.53
C ALA A 74 -5.35 9.29 -13.07
N ARG A 75 -5.84 9.15 -14.31
CA ARG A 75 -5.76 7.89 -15.05
C ARG A 75 -4.33 7.71 -15.56
N LEU A 76 -3.68 6.66 -15.12
CA LEU A 76 -2.33 6.30 -15.56
C LEU A 76 -2.43 5.25 -16.67
N ASN A 77 -1.67 5.45 -17.74
CA ASN A 77 -1.62 4.53 -18.85
C ASN A 77 -0.49 3.53 -18.61
N GLY A 78 -0.83 2.25 -18.46
CA GLY A 78 0.13 1.18 -18.26
C GLY A 78 -0.59 -0.16 -18.05
N VAL A 79 0.20 -1.21 -18.06
CA VAL A 79 -0.24 -2.56 -17.71
C VAL A 79 0.38 -2.96 -16.38
N SER A 80 -0.23 -3.94 -15.68
CA SER A 80 0.36 -4.47 -14.44
C SER A 80 1.79 -4.97 -14.68
N ALA A 81 2.70 -4.67 -13.76
CA ALA A 81 4.06 -5.19 -13.80
C ALA A 81 4.13 -6.72 -13.61
N GLU A 82 3.03 -7.38 -13.20
CA GLU A 82 2.91 -8.85 -13.20
C GLU A 82 2.91 -9.44 -14.60
N ALA A 83 2.52 -8.66 -15.62
CA ALA A 83 2.60 -9.11 -16.99
C ALA A 83 4.08 -9.38 -17.36
N PRO A 84 4.38 -10.51 -18.04
CA PRO A 84 5.75 -10.85 -18.40
C PRO A 84 6.45 -9.71 -19.14
N ALA A 85 7.70 -9.43 -18.77
CA ALA A 85 8.54 -8.54 -19.53
C ALA A 85 8.94 -9.19 -20.85
N ARG A 86 9.16 -8.36 -21.89
CA ARG A 86 9.47 -8.86 -23.23
C ARG A 86 10.83 -9.54 -23.32
N THR A 87 11.78 -9.14 -22.47
CA THR A 87 13.13 -9.73 -22.39
C THR A 87 13.64 -9.68 -20.95
N ALA A 88 14.62 -10.53 -20.62
CA ALA A 88 15.29 -10.52 -19.32
C ALA A 88 15.93 -9.16 -19.02
N ALA A 89 16.59 -8.54 -19.99
CA ALA A 89 17.21 -7.23 -19.81
C ALA A 89 16.19 -6.13 -19.45
N ARG A 90 14.98 -6.17 -20.01
CA ARG A 90 13.91 -5.22 -19.65
C ARG A 90 13.34 -5.50 -18.26
N TRP A 91 13.30 -6.76 -17.88
CA TRP A 91 12.94 -7.12 -16.52
C TRP A 91 13.94 -6.58 -15.49
N GLU A 92 15.23 -6.75 -15.74
CA GLU A 92 16.30 -6.19 -14.92
C GLU A 92 16.19 -4.66 -14.81
N GLN A 93 16.00 -3.97 -15.93
CA GLN A 93 15.80 -2.52 -15.96
C GLN A 93 14.57 -2.07 -15.16
N LEU A 94 13.44 -2.78 -15.26
CA LEU A 94 12.26 -2.51 -14.45
C LEU A 94 12.55 -2.67 -12.96
N CYS A 95 13.25 -3.74 -12.57
CA CYS A 95 13.65 -3.97 -11.17
C CYS A 95 14.58 -2.85 -10.67
N GLU A 96 15.54 -2.40 -11.47
CA GLU A 96 16.41 -1.26 -11.12
C GLU A 96 15.59 0.01 -10.85
N GLN A 97 14.66 0.35 -11.73
CA GLN A 97 13.79 1.54 -11.57
C GLN A 97 12.94 1.45 -10.29
N ILE A 98 12.41 0.25 -9.98
CA ILE A 98 11.65 0.02 -8.75
C ILE A 98 12.54 0.25 -7.52
N VAL A 99 13.74 -0.34 -7.52
CA VAL A 99 14.69 -0.22 -6.40
C VAL A 99 15.14 1.23 -6.21
N GLU A 100 15.49 1.94 -7.28
CA GLU A 100 15.87 3.36 -7.20
C GLU A 100 14.77 4.22 -6.60
N GLY A 101 13.53 4.00 -7.04
CA GLY A 101 12.39 4.72 -6.50
C GLY A 101 12.12 4.41 -5.02
N LEU A 102 12.25 3.15 -4.62
CA LEU A 102 12.13 2.75 -3.22
C LEU A 102 13.23 3.37 -2.35
N LEU A 103 14.46 3.36 -2.84
CA LEU A 103 15.58 3.97 -2.12
C LEU A 103 15.39 5.47 -1.91
N ALA A 104 14.69 6.16 -2.80
CA ALA A 104 14.34 7.57 -2.58
C ALA A 104 13.47 7.75 -1.34
N TRP A 105 12.43 6.94 -1.16
CA TRP A 105 11.60 6.96 0.05
C TRP A 105 12.35 6.44 1.29
N HIS A 106 13.12 5.37 1.16
CA HIS A 106 13.85 4.76 2.28
C HIS A 106 15.04 5.61 2.80
N ARG A 107 15.39 6.69 2.12
CA ARG A 107 16.36 7.70 2.63
C ARG A 107 15.71 8.71 3.56
N ILE A 108 14.39 8.76 3.60
CA ILE A 108 13.65 9.71 4.42
C ILE A 108 13.45 9.08 5.80
N ASP A 109 14.20 9.62 6.77
CA ASP A 109 14.13 9.20 8.17
C ASP A 109 12.81 9.67 8.79
N SER A 110 12.23 8.83 9.60
CA SER A 110 10.99 9.13 10.33
C SER A 110 11.21 10.06 11.53
N HIS A 111 12.46 10.32 11.94
CA HIS A 111 12.79 11.05 13.16
C HIS A 111 12.11 10.48 14.42
N GLY A 112 12.10 9.16 14.54
CA GLY A 112 11.48 8.45 15.67
C GLY A 112 9.99 8.23 15.55
N LEU A 113 9.38 8.60 14.42
CA LEU A 113 7.97 8.30 14.16
C LEU A 113 7.79 6.87 13.63
N VAL A 114 6.69 6.24 14.00
CA VAL A 114 6.31 4.89 13.57
C VAL A 114 4.79 4.79 13.40
N GLY A 115 4.35 3.95 12.50
CA GLY A 115 2.94 3.58 12.39
C GLY A 115 2.26 3.90 11.09
N SER A 116 0.94 3.86 11.15
CA SER A 116 0.06 4.08 10.01
C SER A 116 -0.16 5.58 9.76
N VAL A 117 -0.59 5.92 8.55
CA VAL A 117 -0.84 7.29 8.09
C VAL A 117 -1.84 8.06 8.96
N ASP A 118 -2.77 7.35 9.59
CA ASP A 118 -3.81 7.89 10.48
C ASP A 118 -3.43 7.91 11.96
N SER A 119 -2.37 7.20 12.34
CA SER A 119 -2.00 6.96 13.73
C SER A 119 -0.49 6.92 13.93
N VAL A 120 0.21 7.84 13.28
CA VAL A 120 1.66 8.03 13.47
C VAL A 120 1.92 8.50 14.91
N GLN A 121 2.92 7.91 15.56
CA GLN A 121 3.30 8.23 16.94
C GLN A 121 4.81 8.13 17.13
N GLU A 122 5.35 8.85 18.09
CA GLU A 122 6.72 8.64 18.57
C GLU A 122 6.79 7.31 19.32
N ASN A 123 7.58 6.38 18.79
CA ASN A 123 7.80 5.07 19.41
C ASN A 123 8.96 4.34 18.70
N ARG A 124 9.41 3.24 19.29
CA ARG A 124 10.29 2.28 18.62
C ARG A 124 9.47 1.22 17.91
N TRP A 125 9.89 0.80 16.73
CA TRP A 125 9.19 -0.20 15.92
C TRP A 125 8.85 -1.50 16.69
N PRO A 126 9.76 -2.13 17.46
CA PRO A 126 9.44 -3.34 18.20
C PRO A 126 8.29 -3.18 19.19
N ALA A 127 8.23 -2.02 19.87
CA ALA A 127 7.17 -1.73 20.83
C ALA A 127 5.82 -1.49 20.13
N TRP A 128 5.82 -0.69 19.06
CA TRP A 128 4.64 -0.43 18.24
C TRP A 128 4.10 -1.73 17.60
N TYR A 129 4.98 -2.54 17.01
CA TYR A 129 4.61 -3.79 16.37
C TYR A 129 4.01 -4.79 17.37
N ARG A 130 4.61 -4.92 18.56
CA ARG A 130 4.06 -5.75 19.65
C ARG A 130 2.66 -5.31 20.01
N GLN A 131 2.43 -4.02 20.20
CA GLN A 131 1.09 -3.50 20.49
C GLN A 131 0.06 -3.88 19.40
N ARG A 132 0.45 -3.79 18.12
CA ARG A 132 -0.41 -4.21 17.01
C ARG A 132 -0.72 -5.70 17.04
N VAL A 133 0.27 -6.53 17.34
CA VAL A 133 0.08 -7.99 17.48
C VAL A 133 -0.87 -8.32 18.64
N GLU A 134 -0.75 -7.63 19.78
CA GLU A 134 -1.67 -7.82 20.91
C GLU A 134 -3.12 -7.44 20.56
N VAL A 135 -3.33 -6.33 19.84
CA VAL A 135 -4.65 -5.94 19.36
C VAL A 135 -5.23 -6.99 18.41
N LEU A 136 -4.43 -7.47 17.45
CA LEU A 136 -4.86 -8.51 16.52
C LEU A 136 -5.17 -9.83 17.24
N TRP A 137 -4.33 -10.22 18.20
CA TRP A 137 -4.51 -11.42 18.99
C TRP A 137 -5.81 -11.39 19.79
N SER A 138 -6.09 -10.27 20.48
CA SER A 138 -7.35 -10.09 21.21
C SER A 138 -8.57 -10.16 20.27
N THR A 139 -8.48 -9.55 19.09
CA THR A 139 -9.55 -9.60 18.09
C THR A 139 -9.83 -11.03 17.61
N LEU A 140 -8.78 -11.83 17.36
CA LEU A 140 -8.90 -13.23 16.95
C LEU A 140 -9.56 -14.12 18.04
N GLY A 141 -9.53 -13.70 19.31
CA GLY A 141 -10.25 -14.35 20.39
C GLY A 141 -11.76 -14.29 20.23
N TYR A 142 -12.26 -13.23 19.61
CA TYR A 142 -13.70 -12.98 19.39
C TYR A 142 -14.16 -13.32 17.96
N LEU A 143 -13.26 -13.20 16.99
CA LEU A 143 -13.55 -13.41 15.57
C LEU A 143 -12.68 -14.57 15.06
N SER A 144 -13.29 -15.75 14.86
CA SER A 144 -12.60 -16.83 14.14
C SER A 144 -12.89 -16.68 12.64
N PRO A 145 -11.94 -16.18 11.84
CA PRO A 145 -12.14 -16.06 10.40
C PRO A 145 -12.46 -17.43 9.78
N PRO A 146 -13.31 -17.50 8.77
CA PRO A 146 -13.53 -18.74 8.03
C PRO A 146 -12.21 -19.32 7.51
N GLY A 147 -11.97 -20.59 7.73
CA GLY A 147 -10.74 -21.28 7.35
C GLY A 147 -9.56 -21.15 8.32
N PHE A 148 -9.69 -20.36 9.39
CA PHE A 148 -8.66 -20.23 10.43
C PHE A 148 -8.64 -21.47 11.33
N THR A 149 -7.58 -22.25 11.23
CA THR A 149 -7.45 -23.55 11.90
C THR A 149 -6.80 -23.41 13.28
N HIS A 150 -6.85 -24.52 14.05
CA HIS A 150 -6.10 -24.62 15.30
C HIS A 150 -4.59 -24.54 15.09
N ALA A 151 -4.07 -25.09 13.99
CA ALA A 151 -2.66 -24.99 13.62
C ALA A 151 -2.23 -23.53 13.39
N ASP A 152 -3.05 -22.77 12.65
CA ASP A 152 -2.78 -21.33 12.40
C ASP A 152 -2.74 -20.55 13.73
N ARG A 153 -3.67 -20.82 14.63
CA ARG A 153 -3.67 -20.23 15.98
C ARG A 153 -2.40 -20.56 16.75
N GLN A 154 -1.92 -21.79 16.66
CA GLN A 154 -0.67 -22.20 17.33
C GLN A 154 0.55 -21.50 16.74
N ILE A 155 0.61 -21.34 15.42
CA ILE A 155 1.70 -20.61 14.75
C ILE A 155 1.71 -19.15 15.22
N LEU A 156 0.56 -18.48 15.19
CA LEU A 156 0.44 -17.09 15.65
C LEU A 156 0.78 -16.94 17.12
N PHE A 157 0.36 -17.87 17.98
CA PHE A 157 0.72 -17.87 19.41
C PHE A 157 2.23 -17.93 19.60
N ARG A 158 2.92 -18.88 18.95
CA ARG A 158 4.38 -19.02 19.03
C ARG A 158 5.09 -17.78 18.53
N SER A 159 4.65 -17.23 17.39
CA SER A 159 5.22 -16.01 16.83
C SER A 159 5.11 -14.84 17.80
N ARG A 160 3.95 -14.68 18.45
CA ARG A 160 3.70 -13.66 19.46
C ARG A 160 4.63 -13.80 20.67
N GLU A 161 4.79 -15.01 21.20
CA GLU A 161 5.67 -15.28 22.36
C GLU A 161 7.15 -15.02 22.02
N GLN A 162 7.55 -15.22 20.77
CA GLN A 162 8.91 -15.02 20.30
C GLN A 162 9.24 -13.58 19.89
N LEU A 163 8.28 -12.66 19.82
CA LEU A 163 8.50 -11.28 19.34
C LEU A 163 9.64 -10.58 20.07
N ALA A 164 9.76 -10.75 21.38
CA ALA A 164 10.84 -10.12 22.15
C ALA A 164 12.21 -10.62 21.72
N GLN A 165 12.33 -11.91 21.40
CA GLN A 165 13.56 -12.53 20.94
C GLN A 165 13.87 -12.13 19.48
N LEU A 166 12.84 -12.11 18.61
CA LEU A 166 12.98 -11.71 17.20
C LEU A 166 13.44 -10.26 17.05
N PHE A 167 13.02 -9.39 17.96
CA PHE A 167 13.44 -7.99 17.98
C PHE A 167 14.60 -7.70 18.93
N ALA A 168 15.26 -8.72 19.47
CA ALA A 168 16.44 -8.51 20.32
C ALA A 168 17.58 -7.85 19.54
N GLY A 169 17.99 -6.66 19.97
CA GLY A 169 19.02 -5.87 19.26
C GLY A 169 18.57 -5.18 17.99
N PHE A 170 17.29 -5.26 17.63
CA PHE A 170 16.75 -4.54 16.47
C PHE A 170 16.61 -3.06 16.80
N ASP A 171 17.32 -2.22 16.06
CA ASP A 171 17.35 -0.75 16.24
C ASP A 171 17.39 0.02 14.92
N ASP A 172 16.94 -0.62 13.82
CA ASP A 172 16.91 0.03 12.53
C ASP A 172 15.90 1.18 12.51
N PRO A 173 16.26 2.31 11.88
CA PRO A 173 15.36 3.46 11.77
C PRO A 173 14.14 3.12 10.93
N CYS A 174 13.00 3.70 11.30
CA CYS A 174 11.84 3.70 10.43
C CYS A 174 12.03 4.71 9.30
N VAL A 175 11.59 4.35 8.12
CA VAL A 175 11.71 5.13 6.89
C VAL A 175 10.34 5.31 6.24
N LEU A 176 10.23 6.25 5.30
CA LEU A 176 8.99 6.43 4.54
C LEU A 176 8.76 5.22 3.63
N MET A 177 7.53 4.70 3.63
CA MET A 177 7.20 3.47 2.93
C MET A 177 5.99 3.61 2.01
N HIS A 178 5.99 2.91 0.89
CA HIS A 178 4.79 2.67 0.11
C HIS A 178 3.80 1.75 0.87
N GLY A 179 4.30 0.72 1.54
CA GLY A 179 3.54 -0.16 2.42
C GLY A 179 2.70 -1.23 1.70
N ASN A 180 2.82 -1.33 0.37
CA ASN A 180 2.14 -2.36 -0.44
C ASN A 180 2.99 -2.68 -1.68
N LEU A 181 4.23 -3.06 -1.46
CA LEU A 181 5.21 -3.34 -2.50
C LEU A 181 4.93 -4.70 -3.15
N ARG A 182 4.17 -4.68 -4.25
CA ARG A 182 3.84 -5.86 -5.05
C ARG A 182 3.79 -5.47 -6.52
N LEU A 183 4.14 -6.37 -7.42
CA LEU A 183 4.05 -6.13 -8.87
C LEU A 183 2.64 -5.74 -9.31
N ALA A 184 1.60 -6.29 -8.67
CA ALA A 184 0.21 -5.92 -8.90
C ALA A 184 -0.11 -4.44 -8.60
N SER A 185 0.68 -3.78 -7.74
CA SER A 185 0.53 -2.35 -7.43
C SER A 185 1.41 -1.43 -8.29
N MET A 186 2.10 -2.00 -9.29
CA MET A 186 2.98 -1.28 -10.19
C MET A 186 2.46 -1.33 -11.62
N LEU A 187 2.59 -0.23 -12.32
CA LEU A 187 2.26 -0.12 -13.75
C LEU A 187 3.54 0.06 -14.54
N LYS A 188 3.64 -0.68 -15.65
CA LYS A 188 4.71 -0.54 -16.63
C LYS A 188 4.16 -0.20 -18.01
N ASP A 189 4.98 0.43 -18.83
CA ASP A 189 4.65 0.70 -20.22
C ASP A 189 4.59 -0.62 -21.02
N PRO A 190 3.52 -0.87 -21.80
CA PRO A 190 3.34 -2.14 -22.51
C PRO A 190 4.33 -2.36 -23.64
N HIS A 191 5.08 -1.33 -24.08
CA HIS A 191 6.01 -1.40 -25.19
C HIS A 191 7.47 -1.43 -24.75
N SER A 192 7.83 -0.62 -23.76
CA SER A 192 9.19 -0.49 -23.25
C SER A 192 9.48 -1.32 -22.00
N ASP A 193 8.45 -1.78 -21.29
CA ASP A 193 8.49 -2.41 -19.94
C ASP A 193 9.06 -1.48 -18.85
N GLN A 194 9.20 -0.17 -19.09
CA GLN A 194 9.66 0.78 -18.10
C GLN A 194 8.58 1.03 -17.03
N LEU A 195 8.99 1.31 -15.80
CA LEU A 195 8.09 1.68 -14.72
C LEU A 195 7.36 2.98 -15.05
N VAL A 196 6.03 2.92 -15.09
CA VAL A 196 5.16 4.09 -15.28
C VAL A 196 4.77 4.70 -13.95
N ALA A 197 4.35 3.87 -13.00
CA ALA A 197 3.84 4.35 -11.73
C ALA A 197 3.72 3.24 -10.69
N MET A 198 3.63 3.65 -9.41
CA MET A 198 3.11 2.81 -8.34
C MET A 198 1.73 3.29 -7.91
N THR A 199 0.88 2.36 -7.50
CA THR A 199 -0.51 2.61 -7.14
C THR A 199 -0.85 1.87 -5.84
N GLN A 200 -2.01 2.18 -5.24
CA GLN A 200 -2.55 1.43 -4.11
C GLN A 200 -1.60 1.33 -2.90
N PRO A 201 -1.12 2.46 -2.34
CA PRO A 201 -0.26 2.42 -1.18
C PRO A 201 -0.96 1.76 0.02
N GLY A 202 -0.18 1.06 0.84
CA GLY A 202 -0.67 0.51 2.11
C GLY A 202 -0.90 1.57 3.16
N THR A 203 -1.39 1.16 4.33
CA THR A 203 -1.67 2.08 5.45
C THR A 203 -0.45 2.43 6.29
N ILE A 204 0.56 1.55 6.33
CA ILE A 204 1.78 1.82 7.07
C ILE A 204 2.59 2.91 6.37
N LEU A 205 2.93 3.95 7.12
CA LEU A 205 3.67 5.11 6.63
C LEU A 205 5.15 5.07 7.02
N TRP A 206 5.43 4.76 8.30
CA TRP A 206 6.76 4.70 8.87
C TRP A 206 7.02 3.33 9.46
N ALA A 207 7.99 2.61 8.93
CA ALA A 207 8.43 1.30 9.40
C ALA A 207 9.87 1.03 8.97
N PRO A 208 10.55 0.00 9.49
CA PRO A 208 11.82 -0.46 8.97
C PRO A 208 11.68 -0.92 7.52
N ARG A 209 12.71 -0.70 6.70
CA ARG A 209 12.71 -1.06 5.27
C ARG A 209 12.41 -2.54 4.99
N GLU A 210 12.80 -3.41 5.89
CA GLU A 210 12.54 -4.86 5.84
C GLU A 210 11.06 -5.18 5.81
N TYR A 211 10.24 -4.36 6.48
CA TYR A 211 8.78 -4.50 6.45
C TYR A 211 8.21 -4.31 5.04
N GLU A 212 8.78 -3.42 4.24
CA GLU A 212 8.36 -3.24 2.85
C GLU A 212 8.84 -4.37 1.95
N LEU A 213 10.10 -4.79 2.12
CA LEU A 213 10.71 -5.84 1.31
C LEU A 213 10.03 -7.20 1.51
N MET A 214 9.51 -7.47 2.71
CA MET A 214 8.72 -8.66 3.00
C MET A 214 7.54 -8.83 2.04
N ARG A 215 6.93 -7.73 1.59
CA ARG A 215 5.77 -7.75 0.69
C ARG A 215 6.10 -8.20 -0.74
N LEU A 216 7.38 -8.19 -1.14
CA LEU A 216 7.81 -8.73 -2.43
C LEU A 216 7.88 -10.26 -2.43
N ALA A 217 7.96 -10.87 -1.25
CA ALA A 217 8.06 -12.33 -1.10
C ALA A 217 6.68 -13.03 -1.07
N GLU A 218 5.59 -12.27 -1.02
CA GLU A 218 4.21 -12.78 -1.07
C GLU A 218 3.75 -12.96 -2.53
#